data_36c1df5bc7ebaa779eb3970097f4c3b7
#
_entry.id   36c1df5bc7ebaa779eb3970097f4c3b7
#
_cell.length_a   1.000
_cell.length_b   1.000
_cell.length_c   1.000
_cell.angle_alpha   90.00
_cell.angle_beta   90.00
_cell.angle_gamma   90.00
#
_symmetry.space_group_name_H-M   'P 1'
#
loop_
_entity.id
_entity.type
_entity.pdbx_description
1 polymer ?
#
loop_
_entity_poly.entity_id
_entity_poly.type
_entity_poly.pdbx_seq_one_letter_code
_entity_poly.pdbx_strand_id
1 'polypeptide(L)'
;VELPAIAVSGPFGAVKEQSSGLYAQEMASRGFVTLAFDPSWTGESSGLPRNMASPDVNTEDFSAAVDALGILPIVDQKRIGIIGICGFGGFALNAAAMDTRVRAVASVVMYDMSRAMGWGVGAGRDRYTEADRRAVKAFLNEKRWEDAAKGSIPPGGHDLPVDKAGRVTQGDRILPETLPE
;
A
#
# COMPACT_ATOMS: atom_id res chain seq x y z
N VAL A 1 19.26 1.76 29.50
CA VAL A 1 17.78 1.59 29.52
C VAL A 1 17.34 1.38 28.09
N GLU A 2 16.72 0.26 27.81
CA GLU A 2 16.12 -0.01 26.50
C GLU A 2 14.80 0.77 26.36
N LEU A 3 14.55 1.33 25.17
CA LEU A 3 13.41 2.19 24.88
C LEU A 3 12.40 1.45 23.99
N PRO A 4 11.10 1.81 24.09
CA PRO A 4 10.12 1.33 23.13
C PRO A 4 10.41 1.90 21.74
N ALA A 5 9.99 1.21 20.68
CA ALA A 5 10.25 1.63 19.31
C ALA A 5 8.99 1.63 18.44
N ILE A 6 8.99 2.46 17.41
CA ILE A 6 7.88 2.58 16.44
C ILE A 6 8.43 2.72 15.03
N ALA A 7 7.95 1.87 14.11
CA ALA A 7 8.13 2.06 12.69
C ALA A 7 6.92 2.77 12.06
N VAL A 8 7.18 3.70 11.14
CA VAL A 8 6.14 4.55 10.53
C VAL A 8 6.29 4.57 9.02
N SER A 9 5.20 4.32 8.29
CA SER A 9 5.18 4.47 6.82
C SER A 9 3.81 4.88 6.28
N GLY A 10 3.80 5.41 5.04
CA GLY A 10 2.64 5.93 4.31
C GLY A 10 2.58 7.46 4.31
N PRO A 11 1.63 8.05 3.59
CA PRO A 11 0.61 7.44 2.72
C PRO A 11 1.16 6.92 1.37
N PHE A 12 0.28 6.41 0.51
CA PHE A 12 0.67 6.03 -0.86
C PHE A 12 1.30 7.19 -1.61
N GLY A 13 2.41 6.89 -2.30
CA GLY A 13 3.13 7.86 -3.11
C GLY A 13 3.87 8.94 -2.31
N ALA A 14 3.80 8.90 -0.98
CA ALA A 14 4.59 9.77 -0.12
C ALA A 14 5.95 9.15 0.18
N VAL A 15 6.91 9.99 0.54
CA VAL A 15 8.24 9.60 0.99
C VAL A 15 8.40 9.82 2.49
N LYS A 16 9.37 9.14 3.09
CA LYS A 16 9.60 9.12 4.55
C LYS A 16 9.79 10.50 5.18
N GLU A 17 10.23 11.48 4.42
CA GLU A 17 10.42 12.87 4.88
C GLU A 17 9.11 13.63 5.09
N GLN A 18 8.00 13.13 4.56
CA GLN A 18 6.69 13.77 4.66
C GLN A 18 5.98 13.36 5.97
N SER A 19 4.72 12.94 5.89
CA SER A 19 3.93 12.63 7.10
C SER A 19 4.54 11.53 7.95
N SER A 20 5.19 10.52 7.38
CA SER A 20 5.88 9.49 8.15
C SER A 20 6.98 10.07 9.02
N GLY A 21 7.79 10.98 8.48
CA GLY A 21 8.84 11.67 9.22
C GLY A 21 8.29 12.55 10.33
N LEU A 22 7.20 13.27 10.07
CA LEU A 22 6.53 14.08 11.09
C LEU A 22 6.05 13.20 12.28
N TYR A 23 5.33 12.10 11.99
CA TYR A 23 4.90 11.18 13.05
C TYR A 23 6.08 10.57 13.80
N ALA A 24 7.15 10.20 13.10
CA ALA A 24 8.35 9.67 13.72
C ALA A 24 8.99 10.69 14.68
N GLN A 25 9.13 11.94 14.27
CA GLN A 25 9.66 13.03 15.11
C GLN A 25 8.79 13.27 16.36
N GLU A 26 7.47 13.30 16.18
CA GLU A 26 6.52 13.47 17.26
C GLU A 26 6.57 12.31 18.28
N MET A 27 6.75 11.10 17.82
CA MET A 27 6.90 9.94 18.71
C MET A 27 8.29 9.90 19.36
N ALA A 28 9.35 10.31 18.65
CA ALA A 28 10.69 10.45 19.25
C ALA A 28 10.71 11.45 20.41
N SER A 29 10.02 12.58 20.27
CA SER A 29 9.89 13.58 21.35
C SER A 29 9.18 13.02 22.61
N ARG A 30 8.45 11.92 22.47
CA ARG A 30 7.74 11.20 23.55
C ARG A 30 8.53 10.02 24.12
N GLY A 31 9.79 9.85 23.69
CA GLY A 31 10.70 8.84 24.26
C GLY A 31 10.70 7.50 23.53
N PHE A 32 10.24 7.45 22.28
CA PHE A 32 10.36 6.26 21.45
C PHE A 32 11.60 6.32 20.55
N VAL A 33 12.21 5.19 20.26
CA VAL A 33 13.08 5.02 19.11
C VAL A 33 12.19 4.93 17.87
N THR A 34 12.43 5.73 16.84
CA THR A 34 11.52 5.78 15.69
C THR A 34 12.24 5.54 14.38
N LEU A 35 11.56 4.87 13.45
CA LEU A 35 12.02 4.61 12.09
C LEU A 35 10.91 5.02 11.12
N ALA A 36 11.12 6.12 10.37
CA ALA A 36 10.34 6.41 9.18
C ALA A 36 11.03 5.77 7.97
N PHE A 37 10.28 5.07 7.13
CA PHE A 37 10.87 4.37 5.98
C PHE A 37 10.04 4.57 4.71
N ASP A 38 10.74 4.57 3.58
CA ASP A 38 10.13 4.44 2.27
C ASP A 38 9.81 2.97 2.03
N PRO A 39 8.58 2.62 1.64
CA PRO A 39 8.26 1.25 1.29
C PRO A 39 8.97 0.83 0.00
N SER A 40 9.05 -0.46 -0.25
CA SER A 40 9.58 -1.02 -1.49
C SER A 40 9.02 -0.30 -2.71
N TRP A 41 9.86 -0.04 -3.71
CA TRP A 41 9.57 0.68 -4.96
C TRP A 41 9.28 2.18 -4.85
N THR A 42 9.32 2.77 -3.66
CA THR A 42 9.00 4.18 -3.42
C THR A 42 10.22 4.92 -2.84
N GLY A 43 10.31 6.23 -3.08
CA GLY A 43 11.36 7.09 -2.53
C GLY A 43 12.77 6.60 -2.83
N GLU A 44 13.59 6.46 -1.80
CA GLU A 44 14.97 5.95 -1.88
C GLU A 44 15.05 4.42 -1.80
N SER A 45 13.95 3.74 -1.44
CA SER A 45 13.91 2.28 -1.46
C SER A 45 13.99 1.72 -2.87
N SER A 46 14.71 0.62 -3.03
CA SER A 46 14.96 0.00 -4.32
C SER A 46 13.76 -0.78 -4.87
N GLY A 47 13.94 -1.37 -6.04
CA GLY A 47 12.99 -2.25 -6.71
C GLY A 47 12.35 -1.65 -7.96
N LEU A 48 11.93 -2.54 -8.85
CA LEU A 48 11.23 -2.24 -10.10
C LEU A 48 9.97 -3.09 -10.21
N PRO A 49 8.90 -2.56 -10.82
CA PRO A 49 8.73 -1.18 -11.33
C PRO A 49 8.63 -0.17 -10.18
N ARG A 50 8.94 1.11 -10.46
CA ARG A 50 8.84 2.18 -9.45
C ARG A 50 7.39 2.60 -9.21
N ASN A 51 7.13 3.15 -8.02
CA ASN A 51 5.84 3.70 -7.60
C ASN A 51 4.69 2.68 -7.66
N MET A 52 5.00 1.44 -7.35
CA MET A 52 4.03 0.35 -7.25
C MET A 52 3.67 0.10 -5.79
N ALA A 53 2.44 -0.33 -5.54
CA ALA A 53 2.02 -0.84 -4.25
C ALA A 53 1.61 -2.32 -4.38
N SER A 54 2.08 -3.14 -3.46
CA SER A 54 1.68 -4.54 -3.34
C SER A 54 1.28 -4.84 -1.90
N PRO A 55 0.06 -5.33 -1.65
CA PRO A 55 -0.36 -5.68 -0.29
C PRO A 55 0.62 -6.62 0.40
N ASP A 56 1.12 -7.62 -0.31
CA ASP A 56 2.01 -8.63 0.26
C ASP A 56 3.38 -8.03 0.61
N VAL A 57 4.02 -7.34 -0.36
CA VAL A 57 5.36 -6.77 -0.17
C VAL A 57 5.33 -5.61 0.82
N ASN A 58 4.35 -4.70 0.71
CA ASN A 58 4.30 -3.56 1.63
C ASN A 58 3.85 -3.95 3.06
N THR A 59 3.19 -5.08 3.23
CA THR A 59 2.99 -5.69 4.56
C THR A 59 4.31 -6.20 5.12
N GLU A 60 5.12 -6.87 4.30
CA GLU A 60 6.47 -7.37 4.68
C GLU A 60 7.44 -6.22 4.97
N ASP A 61 7.32 -5.09 4.30
CA ASP A 61 8.13 -3.89 4.60
C ASP A 61 8.00 -3.45 6.06
N PHE A 62 6.82 -3.58 6.68
CA PHE A 62 6.64 -3.32 8.11
C PHE A 62 7.37 -4.35 8.98
N SER A 63 7.33 -5.63 8.64
CA SER A 63 8.08 -6.68 9.35
C SER A 63 9.59 -6.47 9.24
N ALA A 64 10.08 -6.08 8.07
CA ALA A 64 11.48 -5.70 7.86
C ALA A 64 11.88 -4.46 8.68
N ALA A 65 10.99 -3.48 8.82
CA ALA A 65 11.22 -2.33 9.68
C ALA A 65 11.28 -2.72 11.17
N VAL A 66 10.47 -3.71 11.59
CA VAL A 66 10.55 -4.29 12.94
C VAL A 66 11.86 -5.03 13.15
N ASP A 67 12.38 -5.76 12.15
CA ASP A 67 13.71 -6.36 12.19
C ASP A 67 14.78 -5.30 12.43
N ALA A 68 14.76 -4.24 11.61
CA ALA A 68 15.72 -3.14 11.70
C ALA A 68 15.73 -2.45 13.07
N LEU A 69 14.55 -2.26 13.67
CA LEU A 69 14.44 -1.70 15.02
C LEU A 69 14.93 -2.71 16.08
N GLY A 70 14.55 -3.98 15.94
CA GLY A 70 14.82 -5.01 16.94
C GLY A 70 16.30 -5.37 17.12
N ILE A 71 17.15 -5.09 16.11
CA ILE A 71 18.60 -5.30 16.22
C ILE A 71 19.35 -4.14 16.86
N LEU A 72 18.68 -3.02 17.14
CA LEU A 72 19.30 -1.86 17.77
C LEU A 72 19.47 -2.12 19.30
N PRO A 73 20.69 -1.94 19.85
CA PRO A 73 20.94 -2.23 21.28
C PRO A 73 20.14 -1.37 22.26
N ILE A 74 19.58 -0.27 21.79
CA ILE A 74 18.77 0.66 22.60
C ILE A 74 17.27 0.35 22.56
N VAL A 75 16.84 -0.64 21.76
CA VAL A 75 15.43 -0.98 21.58
C VAL A 75 15.04 -2.17 22.45
N ASP A 76 13.95 -2.01 23.20
CA ASP A 76 13.27 -3.11 23.86
C ASP A 76 12.43 -3.89 22.83
N GLN A 77 12.88 -5.06 22.44
CA GLN A 77 12.22 -5.94 21.47
C GLN A 77 10.80 -6.34 21.89
N LYS A 78 10.45 -6.20 23.16
CA LYS A 78 9.09 -6.51 23.64
C LYS A 78 8.13 -5.31 23.56
N ARG A 79 8.62 -4.15 23.11
CA ARG A 79 7.84 -2.90 23.03
C ARG A 79 8.01 -2.22 21.68
N ILE A 80 7.82 -2.98 20.58
CA ILE A 80 7.85 -2.45 19.22
C ILE A 80 6.42 -2.30 18.71
N GLY A 81 6.09 -1.12 18.21
CA GLY A 81 4.82 -0.81 17.55
C GLY A 81 5.03 -0.33 16.13
N ILE A 82 3.93 -0.23 15.39
CA ILE A 82 3.93 0.30 14.03
C ILE A 82 2.80 1.31 13.83
N ILE A 83 3.05 2.30 12.96
CA ILE A 83 2.05 3.29 12.52
C ILE A 83 1.95 3.23 11.00
N GLY A 84 0.76 2.93 10.51
CA GLY A 84 0.44 2.99 9.09
C GLY A 84 -0.50 4.15 8.78
N ILE A 85 -0.15 4.99 7.79
CA ILE A 85 -0.90 6.20 7.44
C ILE A 85 -1.62 5.99 6.11
N CYS A 86 -2.89 6.39 6.02
CA CYS A 86 -3.72 6.30 4.82
C CYS A 86 -3.84 4.84 4.33
N GLY A 87 -3.57 4.52 3.08
CA GLY A 87 -3.60 3.14 2.58
C GLY A 87 -2.63 2.19 3.29
N PHE A 88 -1.52 2.70 3.80
CA PHE A 88 -0.57 1.91 4.60
C PHE A 88 -1.11 1.49 5.98
N GLY A 89 -2.17 2.12 6.44
CA GLY A 89 -2.88 1.67 7.65
C GLY A 89 -3.39 0.24 7.54
N GLY A 90 -3.89 -0.16 6.36
CA GLY A 90 -4.30 -1.55 6.08
C GLY A 90 -3.13 -2.53 6.11
N PHE A 91 -1.99 -2.16 5.51
CA PHE A 91 -0.78 -3.00 5.52
C PHE A 91 -0.20 -3.14 6.93
N ALA A 92 -0.21 -2.07 7.72
CA ALA A 92 0.18 -2.13 9.13
C ALA A 92 -0.71 -3.08 9.93
N LEU A 93 -2.03 -3.07 9.71
CA LEU A 93 -2.94 -4.02 10.36
C LEU A 93 -2.65 -5.47 9.94
N ASN A 94 -2.38 -5.72 8.66
CA ASN A 94 -1.99 -7.04 8.18
C ASN A 94 -0.67 -7.49 8.80
N ALA A 95 0.33 -6.62 8.86
CA ALA A 95 1.61 -6.93 9.50
C ALA A 95 1.42 -7.27 10.99
N ALA A 96 0.65 -6.47 11.73
CA ALA A 96 0.36 -6.72 13.14
C ALA A 96 -0.43 -8.02 13.36
N ALA A 97 -1.23 -8.46 12.40
CA ALA A 97 -1.96 -9.73 12.47
C ALA A 97 -1.07 -10.96 12.26
N MET A 98 0.03 -10.80 11.50
CA MET A 98 0.93 -11.90 11.14
C MET A 98 2.21 -11.92 11.98
N ASP A 99 2.72 -10.75 12.36
CA ASP A 99 3.98 -10.61 13.10
C ASP A 99 3.75 -10.39 14.60
N THR A 100 3.96 -11.43 15.37
CA THR A 100 3.75 -11.41 16.84
C THR A 100 4.72 -10.50 17.60
N ARG A 101 5.76 -9.99 16.96
CA ARG A 101 6.72 -9.01 17.52
C ARG A 101 6.12 -7.61 17.55
N VAL A 102 5.12 -7.33 16.71
CA VAL A 102 4.36 -6.08 16.75
C VAL A 102 3.42 -6.09 17.95
N ARG A 103 3.67 -5.23 18.92
CA ARG A 103 2.93 -5.16 20.18
C ARG A 103 1.80 -4.13 20.19
N ALA A 104 1.86 -3.19 19.26
CA ALA A 104 0.84 -2.15 19.09
C ALA A 104 0.81 -1.70 17.62
N VAL A 105 -0.37 -1.40 17.13
CA VAL A 105 -0.56 -0.83 15.78
C VAL A 105 -1.47 0.38 15.87
N ALA A 106 -1.10 1.45 15.18
CA ALA A 106 -1.96 2.59 14.95
C ALA A 106 -2.21 2.74 13.45
N SER A 107 -3.48 2.78 13.09
CA SER A 107 -3.94 3.00 11.71
C SER A 107 -4.56 4.40 11.62
N VAL A 108 -3.88 5.28 10.89
CA VAL A 108 -4.22 6.70 10.82
C VAL A 108 -4.91 7.00 9.50
N VAL A 109 -6.14 7.53 9.55
CA VAL A 109 -6.98 7.89 8.39
C VAL A 109 -7.04 6.79 7.32
N MET A 110 -7.11 5.55 7.75
CA MET A 110 -7.11 4.37 6.90
C MET A 110 -8.40 4.28 6.08
N TYR A 111 -8.28 3.72 4.90
CA TYR A 111 -9.41 3.17 4.15
C TYR A 111 -9.06 1.77 3.63
N ASP A 112 -10.08 0.95 3.40
CA ASP A 112 -9.91 -0.38 2.84
C ASP A 112 -9.47 -0.26 1.36
N MET A 113 -8.19 -0.52 1.11
CA MET A 113 -7.61 -0.42 -0.23
C MET A 113 -8.22 -1.44 -1.20
N SER A 114 -8.49 -2.64 -0.75
CA SER A 114 -9.09 -3.67 -1.60
C SER A 114 -10.50 -3.28 -2.05
N ARG A 115 -11.27 -2.71 -1.13
CA ARG A 115 -12.59 -2.15 -1.42
C ARG A 115 -12.48 -0.91 -2.32
N ALA A 116 -11.58 0.02 -2.00
CA ALA A 116 -11.40 1.24 -2.77
C ALA A 116 -11.01 0.95 -4.24
N MET A 117 -10.08 0.04 -4.45
CA MET A 117 -9.64 -0.36 -5.79
C MET A 117 -10.69 -1.22 -6.53
N GLY A 118 -11.42 -2.05 -5.79
CA GLY A 118 -12.42 -2.94 -6.39
C GLY A 118 -13.77 -2.28 -6.67
N TRP A 119 -14.20 -1.33 -5.82
CA TRP A 119 -15.55 -0.76 -5.86
C TRP A 119 -15.57 0.75 -6.03
N GLY A 120 -14.42 1.40 -5.91
CA GLY A 120 -14.27 2.85 -6.00
C GLY A 120 -14.33 3.56 -4.64
N VAL A 121 -13.97 4.85 -4.68
CA VAL A 121 -13.95 5.75 -3.53
C VAL A 121 -14.95 6.87 -3.77
N GLY A 122 -15.71 7.28 -2.76
CA GLY A 122 -16.59 8.45 -2.81
C GLY A 122 -17.93 8.25 -2.13
N ALA A 123 -18.81 9.25 -2.25
CA ALA A 123 -20.11 9.29 -1.60
C ALA A 123 -21.09 8.22 -2.11
N GLY A 124 -20.90 7.71 -3.32
CA GLY A 124 -21.58 6.51 -3.83
C GLY A 124 -20.68 5.32 -3.59
N ARG A 125 -20.85 4.61 -2.49
CA ARG A 125 -20.23 3.32 -2.29
C ARG A 125 -20.63 2.44 -3.48
N ASP A 126 -19.69 1.67 -4.01
CA ASP A 126 -19.93 0.80 -5.16
C ASP A 126 -20.11 1.58 -6.48
N ARG A 127 -19.16 2.49 -6.75
CA ARG A 127 -19.08 3.23 -8.01
C ARG A 127 -18.87 2.29 -9.20
N TYR A 128 -18.21 1.16 -8.98
CA TYR A 128 -17.93 0.16 -10.00
C TYR A 128 -18.82 -1.07 -9.80
N THR A 129 -19.44 -1.50 -10.89
CA THR A 129 -20.19 -2.75 -10.95
C THR A 129 -19.24 -3.95 -11.06
N GLU A 130 -19.78 -5.15 -10.92
CA GLU A 130 -19.00 -6.38 -11.17
C GLU A 130 -18.51 -6.44 -12.63
N ALA A 131 -19.29 -5.96 -13.58
CA ALA A 131 -18.89 -5.86 -14.98
C ALA A 131 -17.70 -4.92 -15.17
N ASP A 132 -17.70 -3.74 -14.52
CA ASP A 132 -16.58 -2.81 -14.54
C ASP A 132 -15.30 -3.46 -13.97
N ARG A 133 -15.42 -4.18 -12.87
CA ARG A 133 -14.29 -4.89 -12.25
C ARG A 133 -13.72 -5.98 -13.15
N ARG A 134 -14.57 -6.72 -13.85
CA ARG A 134 -14.13 -7.72 -14.84
C ARG A 134 -13.44 -7.05 -16.02
N ALA A 135 -13.98 -5.93 -16.51
CA ALA A 135 -13.39 -5.16 -17.59
C ALA A 135 -11.98 -4.65 -17.23
N VAL A 136 -11.82 -4.08 -16.03
CA VAL A 136 -10.51 -3.65 -15.52
C VAL A 136 -9.52 -4.80 -15.51
N LYS A 137 -9.92 -5.95 -14.93
CA LYS A 137 -9.03 -7.12 -14.85
C LYS A 137 -8.64 -7.64 -16.24
N ALA A 138 -9.60 -7.71 -17.17
CA ALA A 138 -9.32 -8.14 -18.53
C ALA A 138 -8.33 -7.22 -19.23
N PHE A 139 -8.55 -5.91 -19.15
CA PHE A 139 -7.65 -4.89 -19.69
C PHE A 139 -6.23 -5.01 -19.12
N LEU A 140 -6.11 -5.06 -17.79
CA LEU A 140 -4.81 -5.16 -17.15
C LEU A 140 -4.09 -6.49 -17.48
N ASN A 141 -4.82 -7.59 -17.62
CA ASN A 141 -4.24 -8.87 -18.02
C ASN A 141 -3.72 -8.84 -19.46
N GLU A 142 -4.41 -8.17 -20.39
CA GLU A 142 -3.92 -7.97 -21.77
C GLU A 142 -2.64 -7.12 -21.76
N LYS A 143 -2.60 -6.06 -20.94
CA LYS A 143 -1.41 -5.21 -20.81
C LYS A 143 -0.19 -5.97 -20.29
N ARG A 144 -0.37 -7.00 -19.47
CA ARG A 144 0.75 -7.85 -19.02
C ARG A 144 1.51 -8.50 -20.18
N TRP A 145 0.84 -8.88 -21.26
CA TRP A 145 1.51 -9.44 -22.44
C TRP A 145 2.32 -8.38 -23.17
N GLU A 146 1.78 -7.16 -23.29
CA GLU A 146 2.50 -6.04 -23.89
C GLU A 146 3.75 -5.70 -23.08
N ASP A 147 3.62 -5.64 -21.76
CA ASP A 147 4.73 -5.35 -20.84
C ASP A 147 5.81 -6.44 -20.88
N ALA A 148 5.40 -7.70 -20.90
CA ALA A 148 6.31 -8.83 -21.00
C ALA A 148 7.09 -8.81 -22.33
N ALA A 149 6.42 -8.47 -23.44
CA ALA A 149 7.06 -8.33 -24.75
C ALA A 149 8.03 -7.15 -24.81
N LYS A 150 7.72 -6.04 -24.12
CA LYS A 150 8.58 -4.86 -24.03
C LYS A 150 9.70 -4.99 -22.98
N GLY A 151 9.57 -5.93 -22.03
CA GLY A 151 10.47 -6.07 -20.89
C GLY A 151 10.39 -4.91 -19.88
N SER A 152 9.31 -4.14 -19.89
CA SER A 152 9.13 -2.99 -19.01
C SER A 152 7.64 -2.71 -18.72
N ILE A 153 7.37 -2.16 -17.54
CA ILE A 153 6.06 -1.66 -17.13
C ILE A 153 6.12 -0.13 -17.11
N PRO A 154 5.10 0.58 -17.60
CA PRO A 154 5.08 2.04 -17.56
C PRO A 154 5.17 2.55 -16.11
N PRO A 155 5.90 3.64 -15.83
CA PRO A 155 5.88 4.29 -14.52
C PRO A 155 4.44 4.68 -14.13
N GLY A 156 4.00 4.27 -12.92
CA GLY A 156 2.62 4.51 -12.47
C GLY A 156 1.58 3.53 -13.00
N GLY A 157 1.99 2.53 -13.82
CA GLY A 157 1.09 1.53 -14.37
C GLY A 157 0.38 1.99 -15.66
N HIS A 158 -0.73 1.32 -15.99
CA HIS A 158 -1.53 1.62 -17.18
C HIS A 158 -2.76 2.46 -16.83
N ASP A 159 -3.01 3.50 -17.61
CA ASP A 159 -4.25 4.27 -17.52
C ASP A 159 -5.43 3.39 -17.94
N LEU A 160 -6.45 3.35 -17.11
CA LEU A 160 -7.67 2.63 -17.44
C LEU A 160 -8.47 3.40 -18.49
N PRO A 161 -8.94 2.74 -19.55
CA PRO A 161 -9.83 3.37 -20.52
C PRO A 161 -11.18 3.63 -19.82
N VAL A 162 -11.53 4.89 -19.65
CA VAL A 162 -12.79 5.30 -19.03
C VAL A 162 -13.58 6.21 -19.95
N ASP A 163 -14.91 6.07 -19.95
CA ASP A 163 -15.83 6.98 -20.62
C ASP A 163 -15.99 8.31 -19.85
N LYS A 164 -16.78 9.25 -20.43
CA LYS A 164 -17.06 10.53 -19.79
C LYS A 164 -17.77 10.42 -18.43
N ALA A 165 -18.41 9.29 -18.15
CA ALA A 165 -19.05 9.00 -16.86
C ALA A 165 -18.09 8.30 -15.89
N GLY A 166 -16.83 8.06 -16.28
CA GLY A 166 -15.82 7.39 -15.50
C GLY A 166 -16.00 5.87 -15.41
N ARG A 167 -16.77 5.26 -16.33
CA ARG A 167 -16.92 3.81 -16.42
C ARG A 167 -15.81 3.24 -17.29
N VAL A 168 -15.28 2.08 -16.91
CA VAL A 168 -14.23 1.42 -17.67
C VAL A 168 -14.79 0.93 -19.01
N THR A 169 -14.13 1.35 -20.09
CA THR A 169 -14.46 0.90 -21.45
C THR A 169 -13.31 0.04 -21.95
N GLN A 170 -13.63 -1.07 -22.58
CA GLN A 170 -12.65 -1.90 -23.30
C GLN A 170 -12.65 -1.55 -24.77
N GLY A 171 -12.24 -0.32 -25.15
CA GLY A 171 -12.25 0.06 -26.55
C GLY A 171 -13.55 -0.34 -27.25
N ASP A 172 -13.48 -0.87 -28.45
CA ASP A 172 -14.66 -1.31 -29.24
C ASP A 172 -15.23 -2.69 -28.81
N ARG A 173 -14.67 -3.34 -27.78
CA ARG A 173 -15.20 -4.59 -27.25
C ARG A 173 -16.21 -4.31 -26.14
N ILE A 174 -17.47 -4.38 -26.48
CA ILE A 174 -18.56 -4.52 -25.51
C ILE A 174 -18.39 -5.90 -24.87
N LEU A 175 -18.07 -5.96 -23.58
CA LEU A 175 -18.15 -7.22 -22.86
C LEU A 175 -19.61 -7.69 -22.88
N PRO A 176 -19.90 -8.95 -23.17
CA PRO A 176 -21.26 -9.47 -23.09
C PRO A 176 -21.82 -9.20 -21.70
N GLU A 177 -23.04 -8.67 -21.62
CA GLU A 177 -23.73 -8.33 -20.36
C GLU A 177 -23.96 -9.56 -19.46
N THR A 178 -23.79 -10.75 -20.01
CA THR A 178 -23.94 -12.00 -19.29
C THR A 178 -22.81 -12.95 -19.65
N LEU A 179 -21.95 -13.27 -18.67
CA LEU A 179 -21.28 -14.56 -18.70
C LEU A 179 -22.31 -15.59 -18.24
N PRO A 180 -22.45 -16.74 -18.91
CA PRO A 180 -23.28 -17.81 -18.39
C PRO A 180 -22.80 -18.23 -17.00
N GLU A 181 -23.75 -18.50 -16.09
CA GLU A 181 -23.52 -19.04 -14.76
C GLU A 181 -22.75 -20.36 -14.79
#